data_44497d8f05d2ba35bf88bae9e0cbab77
#
_entry.id   44497d8f05d2ba35bf88bae9e0cbab77
#
_cell.length_a   1.000
_cell.length_b   1.000
_cell.length_c   1.000
_cell.angle_alpha   90.00
_cell.angle_beta   90.00
_cell.angle_gamma   90.00
#
_symmetry.space_group_name_H-M   'P 1'
#
loop_
_entity.id
_entity.type
_entity.pdbx_description
1 polymer ?
#
loop_
_entity_poly.entity_id
_entity_poly.type
_entity_poly.pdbx_seq_one_letter_code
_entity_poly.pdbx_strand_id
1 'polypeptide(L)'
;MIVDTSALIAIIKMEPEAASFANAMEKAETLRISAATLLEAFIVVDGYRIPKLSARLDEIVEHPKIVIEPVTLTQAKIARQAYRDYGKGSGHPANLNFGDCFTYALAREKREPVLWKGDDFVHTDLRPA
;
A
#
# COMPACT_ATOMS: atom_id res chain seq x y z
N MET A 1 -4.98 -7.43 -6.79
CA MET A 1 -4.49 -6.03 -6.71
C MET A 1 -3.91 -5.78 -5.34
N ILE A 2 -2.73 -5.19 -5.28
CA ILE A 2 -2.09 -4.79 -4.01
C ILE A 2 -2.52 -3.36 -3.68
N VAL A 3 -2.80 -3.09 -2.41
CA VAL A 3 -3.25 -1.76 -1.95
C VAL A 3 -2.20 -1.18 -1.00
N ASP A 4 -1.69 0.00 -1.33
CA ASP A 4 -0.74 0.72 -0.50
C ASP A 4 -1.42 1.58 0.57
N THR A 5 -0.70 1.91 1.64
CA THR A 5 -1.16 2.84 2.68
C THR A 5 -1.69 4.15 2.10
N SER A 6 -1.01 4.71 1.11
CA SER A 6 -1.41 5.98 0.49
C SER A 6 -2.80 5.96 -0.13
N ALA A 7 -3.18 4.84 -0.75
CA ALA A 7 -4.53 4.67 -1.32
C ALA A 7 -5.60 4.55 -0.22
N LEU A 8 -5.32 3.79 0.83
CA LEU A 8 -6.23 3.66 1.98
C LEU A 8 -6.50 5.00 2.64
N ILE A 9 -5.43 5.76 2.90
CA ILE A 9 -5.54 7.09 3.51
C ILE A 9 -6.33 8.05 2.62
N ALA A 10 -6.09 8.05 1.30
CA ALA A 10 -6.82 8.88 0.36
C ALA A 10 -8.34 8.60 0.42
N ILE A 11 -8.73 7.33 0.51
CA ILE A 11 -10.14 6.93 0.62
C ILE A 11 -10.72 7.40 1.96
N ILE A 12 -10.03 7.14 3.06
CA ILE A 12 -10.49 7.47 4.42
C ILE A 12 -10.65 8.97 4.61
N LYS A 13 -9.72 9.76 4.09
CA LYS A 13 -9.76 11.23 4.16
C LYS A 13 -10.64 11.87 3.09
N MET A 14 -11.25 11.07 2.22
CA MET A 14 -12.09 11.56 1.13
C MET A 14 -11.34 12.56 0.21
N GLU A 15 -10.09 12.25 -0.09
CA GLU A 15 -9.27 13.03 -1.01
C GLU A 15 -9.83 12.95 -2.45
N PRO A 16 -9.40 13.81 -3.39
CA PRO A 16 -9.95 13.84 -4.76
C PRO A 16 -9.93 12.49 -5.47
N GLU A 17 -8.93 11.63 -5.21
CA GLU A 17 -8.80 10.30 -5.82
C GLU A 17 -9.68 9.22 -5.16
N ALA A 18 -10.31 9.51 -4.02
CA ALA A 18 -11.01 8.51 -3.20
C ALA A 18 -12.06 7.73 -3.99
N ALA A 19 -12.89 8.40 -4.77
CA ALA A 19 -13.94 7.75 -5.55
C ALA A 19 -13.37 6.81 -6.62
N SER A 20 -12.32 7.22 -7.31
CA SER A 20 -11.65 6.42 -8.32
C SER A 20 -10.96 5.19 -7.70
N PHE A 21 -10.32 5.35 -6.55
CA PHE A 21 -9.67 4.26 -5.82
C PHE A 21 -10.70 3.26 -5.28
N ALA A 22 -11.78 3.75 -4.68
CA ALA A 22 -12.87 2.88 -4.21
C ALA A 22 -13.47 2.06 -5.36
N ASN A 23 -13.69 2.68 -6.52
CA ASN A 23 -14.20 1.99 -7.71
C ASN A 23 -13.19 0.92 -8.22
N ALA A 24 -11.89 1.21 -8.20
CA ALA A 24 -10.87 0.22 -8.57
C ALA A 24 -10.87 -0.97 -7.61
N MET A 25 -10.99 -0.71 -6.30
CA MET A 25 -11.09 -1.76 -5.28
C MET A 25 -12.37 -2.59 -5.45
N GLU A 26 -13.49 -1.97 -5.76
CA GLU A 26 -14.75 -2.67 -5.98
C GLU A 26 -14.70 -3.64 -7.16
N LYS A 27 -14.01 -3.26 -8.24
CA LYS A 27 -13.87 -4.09 -9.45
C LYS A 27 -12.87 -5.24 -9.29
N ALA A 28 -11.94 -5.14 -8.36
CA ALA A 28 -10.96 -6.17 -8.12
C ALA A 28 -11.60 -7.41 -7.48
N GLU A 29 -11.18 -8.60 -7.89
CA GLU A 29 -11.63 -9.85 -7.27
C GLU A 29 -11.03 -10.04 -5.88
N THR A 30 -9.77 -9.73 -5.72
CA THR A 30 -9.02 -9.85 -4.47
C THR A 30 -8.17 -8.62 -4.25
N LEU A 31 -8.19 -8.13 -3.04
CA LEU A 31 -7.36 -7.01 -2.57
C LEU A 31 -6.37 -7.55 -1.54
N ARG A 32 -5.08 -7.33 -1.78
CA ARG A 32 -4.03 -7.79 -0.86
C ARG A 32 -3.33 -6.61 -0.22
N ILE A 33 -3.12 -6.70 1.06
CA ILE A 33 -2.40 -5.68 1.84
C ILE A 33 -1.34 -6.41 2.66
N SER A 34 -0.10 -5.95 2.61
CA SER A 34 0.94 -6.45 3.52
C SER A 34 0.56 -6.14 4.96
N ALA A 35 0.77 -7.07 5.86
CA ALA A 35 0.55 -6.85 7.29
C ALA A 35 1.34 -5.64 7.83
N ALA A 36 2.53 -5.38 7.30
CA ALA A 36 3.31 -4.20 7.65
C ALA A 36 2.71 -2.90 7.09
N THR A 37 2.20 -2.93 5.86
CA THR A 37 1.47 -1.81 5.26
C THR A 37 0.19 -1.50 6.03
N LEU A 38 -0.52 -2.52 6.48
CA LEU A 38 -1.71 -2.35 7.31
C LEU A 38 -1.36 -1.71 8.66
N LEU A 39 -0.28 -2.15 9.31
CA LEU A 39 0.17 -1.54 10.55
C LEU A 39 0.50 -0.05 10.36
N GLU A 40 1.18 0.30 9.27
CA GLU A 40 1.44 1.70 8.93
C GLU A 40 0.14 2.49 8.79
N ALA A 41 -0.85 1.94 8.07
CA ALA A 41 -2.16 2.58 7.93
C ALA A 41 -2.86 2.79 9.26
N PHE A 42 -2.86 1.79 10.15
CA PHE A 42 -3.40 1.91 11.49
C PHE A 42 -2.74 3.04 12.29
N ILE A 43 -1.41 3.07 12.30
CA ILE A 43 -0.65 4.10 13.03
C ILE A 43 -0.99 5.50 12.50
N VAL A 44 -1.01 5.68 11.18
CA VAL A 44 -1.30 6.98 10.57
C VAL A 44 -2.74 7.42 10.86
N VAL A 45 -3.71 6.54 10.66
CA VAL A 45 -5.13 6.88 10.82
C VAL A 45 -5.49 7.11 12.29
N ASP A 46 -5.02 6.25 13.20
CA ASP A 46 -5.23 6.42 14.64
C ASP A 46 -4.53 7.69 15.15
N GLY A 47 -3.43 8.06 14.53
CA GLY A 47 -2.68 9.29 14.82
C GLY A 47 -3.47 10.58 14.55
N TYR A 48 -4.48 10.55 13.70
CA TYR A 48 -5.38 11.71 13.51
C TYR A 48 -6.29 11.95 14.71
N ARG A 49 -6.47 10.94 15.60
CA ARG A 49 -7.32 10.99 16.79
C ARG A 49 -8.78 11.35 16.47
N ILE A 50 -9.29 10.82 15.35
CA ILE A 50 -10.68 10.95 14.91
C ILE A 50 -11.28 9.56 14.84
N PRO A 51 -12.06 9.12 15.86
CA PRO A 51 -12.58 7.74 15.95
C PRO A 51 -13.35 7.28 14.70
N LYS A 52 -14.04 8.19 14.03
CA LYS A 52 -14.78 7.91 12.80
C LYS A 52 -13.86 7.44 11.68
N LEU A 53 -12.65 8.00 11.57
CA LEU A 53 -11.67 7.60 10.54
C LEU A 53 -11.09 6.22 10.84
N SER A 54 -10.77 5.94 12.11
CA SER A 54 -10.33 4.61 12.53
C SER A 54 -11.40 3.55 12.25
N ALA A 55 -12.66 3.85 12.55
CA ALA A 55 -13.78 2.95 12.27
C ALA A 55 -13.93 2.66 10.75
N ARG A 56 -13.73 3.65 9.89
CA ARG A 56 -13.74 3.45 8.44
C ARG A 56 -12.62 2.52 7.96
N LEU A 57 -11.43 2.65 8.53
CA LEU A 57 -10.32 1.74 8.20
C LEU A 57 -10.66 0.31 8.61
N ASP A 58 -11.21 0.11 9.81
CA ASP A 58 -11.65 -1.20 10.29
C ASP A 58 -12.68 -1.84 9.35
N GLU A 59 -13.68 -1.08 8.89
CA GLU A 59 -14.68 -1.54 7.94
C GLU A 59 -14.06 -1.99 6.62
N ILE A 60 -13.08 -1.25 6.11
CA ILE A 60 -12.37 -1.63 4.87
C ILE A 60 -11.63 -2.95 5.09
N VAL A 61 -10.89 -3.07 6.17
CA VAL A 61 -10.05 -4.25 6.46
C VAL A 61 -10.88 -5.51 6.69
N GLU A 62 -12.08 -5.37 7.25
CA GLU A 62 -13.01 -6.48 7.48
C GLU A 62 -13.76 -6.94 6.22
N HIS A 63 -13.62 -6.22 5.12
CA HIS A 63 -14.30 -6.59 3.87
C HIS A 63 -13.80 -7.95 3.35
N PRO A 64 -14.71 -8.86 2.92
CA PRO A 64 -14.33 -10.22 2.48
C PRO A 64 -13.30 -10.31 1.35
N LYS A 65 -13.19 -9.29 0.52
CA LYS A 65 -12.20 -9.24 -0.57
C LYS A 65 -10.77 -8.95 -0.07
N ILE A 66 -10.63 -8.46 1.16
CA ILE A 66 -9.32 -8.08 1.71
C ILE A 66 -8.59 -9.30 2.23
N VAL A 67 -7.39 -9.51 1.74
CA VAL A 67 -6.46 -10.54 2.22
C VAL A 67 -5.25 -9.85 2.81
N ILE A 68 -5.02 -10.05 4.11
CA ILE A 68 -3.81 -9.55 4.77
C ILE A 68 -2.72 -10.59 4.60
N GLU A 69 -1.65 -10.20 3.91
CA GLU A 69 -0.53 -11.07 3.60
C GLU A 69 0.58 -10.91 4.64
N PRO A 70 1.12 -12.00 5.21
CA PRO A 70 2.25 -11.90 6.11
C PRO A 70 3.50 -11.43 5.37
N VAL A 71 4.39 -10.76 6.09
CA VAL A 71 5.74 -10.46 5.60
C VAL A 71 6.58 -11.72 5.71
N THR A 72 7.11 -12.20 4.59
CA THR A 72 7.92 -13.42 4.53
C THR A 72 9.40 -13.10 4.35
N LEU A 73 10.27 -14.11 4.57
CA LEU A 73 11.70 -13.98 4.27
C LEU A 73 11.93 -13.65 2.78
N THR A 74 11.18 -14.27 1.89
CA THR A 74 11.26 -13.97 0.45
C THR A 74 10.93 -12.50 0.17
N GLN A 75 9.86 -11.98 0.75
CA GLN A 75 9.50 -10.56 0.63
C GLN A 75 10.57 -9.64 1.24
N ALA A 76 11.15 -9.99 2.38
CA ALA A 76 12.22 -9.22 2.99
C ALA A 76 13.45 -9.10 2.07
N LYS A 77 13.81 -10.17 1.38
CA LYS A 77 14.91 -10.17 0.40
C LYS A 77 14.58 -9.30 -0.83
N ILE A 78 13.36 -9.38 -1.34
CA ILE A 78 12.88 -8.53 -2.44
C ILE A 78 12.90 -7.05 -2.02
N ALA A 79 12.39 -6.75 -0.82
CA ALA A 79 12.36 -5.40 -0.27
C ALA A 79 13.78 -4.82 -0.10
N ARG A 80 14.73 -5.63 0.37
CA ARG A 80 16.14 -5.22 0.48
C ARG A 80 16.73 -4.83 -0.88
N GLN A 81 16.49 -5.62 -1.91
CA GLN A 81 16.97 -5.31 -3.24
C GLN A 81 16.30 -4.04 -3.80
N ALA A 82 14.99 -3.90 -3.59
CA ALA A 82 14.27 -2.69 -3.97
C ALA A 82 14.85 -1.44 -3.30
N TYR A 83 15.18 -1.54 -2.03
CA TYR A 83 15.76 -0.40 -1.30
C TYR A 83 17.17 -0.06 -1.80
N ARG A 84 17.96 -1.05 -2.19
CA ARG A 84 19.27 -0.81 -2.86
C ARG A 84 19.11 -0.09 -4.19
N ASP A 85 18.11 -0.47 -5.00
CA ASP A 85 17.91 0.03 -6.36
C ASP A 85 17.17 1.37 -6.38
N TYR A 86 16.15 1.54 -5.53
CA TYR A 86 15.19 2.64 -5.54
C TYR A 86 15.11 3.43 -4.24
N GLY A 87 15.78 2.99 -3.21
CA GLY A 87 15.59 3.48 -1.85
C GLY A 87 16.08 4.89 -1.63
N LYS A 88 15.57 5.48 -0.56
CA LYS A 88 15.99 6.78 -0.04
C LYS A 88 17.49 6.76 0.24
N GLY A 89 18.22 7.73 -0.31
CA GLY A 89 19.68 7.82 -0.20
C GLY A 89 20.46 7.07 -1.29
N SER A 90 19.80 6.32 -2.19
CA SER A 90 20.44 5.66 -3.34
C SER A 90 20.75 6.60 -4.50
N GLY A 91 20.17 7.82 -4.49
CA GLY A 91 20.22 8.75 -5.62
C GLY A 91 19.16 8.49 -6.69
N HIS A 92 18.38 7.41 -6.58
CA HIS A 92 17.31 7.10 -7.53
C HIS A 92 16.07 8.00 -7.28
N PRO A 93 15.40 8.49 -8.35
CA PRO A 93 14.24 9.39 -8.21
C PRO A 93 13.03 8.77 -7.49
N ALA A 94 12.89 7.44 -7.46
CA ALA A 94 11.81 6.77 -6.71
C ALA A 94 11.87 7.06 -5.21
N ASN A 95 13.08 7.15 -4.65
CA ASN A 95 13.29 7.54 -3.26
C ASN A 95 12.42 6.76 -2.26
N LEU A 96 12.31 5.44 -2.45
CA LEU A 96 11.48 4.57 -1.63
C LEU A 96 11.89 4.66 -0.16
N ASN A 97 10.90 4.79 0.72
CA ASN A 97 11.11 4.70 2.16
C ASN A 97 10.91 3.26 2.66
N PHE A 98 11.10 3.04 3.95
CA PHE A 98 10.94 1.75 4.59
C PHE A 98 9.54 1.16 4.36
N GLY A 99 8.47 1.96 4.53
CA GLY A 99 7.08 1.52 4.35
C GLY A 99 6.78 1.08 2.91
N ASP A 100 7.27 1.84 1.92
CA ASP A 100 7.07 1.54 0.50
C ASP A 100 7.62 0.17 0.11
N CYS A 101 8.70 -0.27 0.75
CA CYS A 101 9.35 -1.54 0.45
C CYS A 101 8.46 -2.76 0.69
N PHE A 102 7.53 -2.70 1.64
CA PHE A 102 6.60 -3.80 1.90
C PHE A 102 5.56 -3.95 0.80
N THR A 103 4.98 -2.84 0.35
CA THR A 103 4.07 -2.83 -0.79
C THR A 103 4.77 -3.31 -2.05
N TYR A 104 5.98 -2.81 -2.30
CA TYR A 104 6.79 -3.22 -3.45
C TYR A 104 7.06 -4.73 -3.43
N ALA A 105 7.54 -5.26 -2.32
CA ALA A 105 7.89 -6.68 -2.21
C ALA A 105 6.69 -7.60 -2.42
N LEU A 106 5.54 -7.27 -1.84
CA LEU A 106 4.31 -8.04 -2.03
C LEU A 106 3.86 -8.01 -3.49
N ALA A 107 3.89 -6.85 -4.13
CA ALA A 107 3.50 -6.69 -5.53
C ALA A 107 4.39 -7.52 -6.46
N ARG A 108 5.70 -7.52 -6.23
CA ARG A 108 6.66 -8.31 -7.00
C ARG A 108 6.46 -9.80 -6.80
N GLU A 109 6.27 -10.26 -5.57
CA GLU A 109 6.04 -11.67 -5.26
C GLU A 109 4.76 -12.19 -5.89
N LYS A 110 3.66 -11.43 -5.79
CA LYS A 110 2.34 -11.80 -6.33
C LYS A 110 2.18 -11.49 -7.81
N ARG A 111 3.05 -10.67 -8.38
CA ARG A 111 2.97 -10.19 -9.78
C ARG A 111 1.66 -9.46 -10.07
N GLU A 112 1.17 -8.75 -9.08
CA GLU A 112 -0.08 -7.98 -9.15
C GLU A 112 0.18 -6.48 -9.27
N PRO A 113 -0.74 -5.73 -9.90
CA PRO A 113 -0.66 -4.28 -9.95
C PRO A 113 -0.92 -3.67 -8.57
N VAL A 114 -0.50 -2.43 -8.39
CA VAL A 114 -0.58 -1.70 -7.12
C VAL A 114 -1.49 -0.49 -7.26
N LEU A 115 -2.34 -0.28 -6.27
CA LEU A 115 -3.11 0.94 -6.09
C LEU A 115 -2.39 1.82 -5.08
N TRP A 116 -1.95 3.00 -5.53
CA TRP A 116 -1.25 3.98 -4.70
C TRP A 116 -1.62 5.42 -5.09
N LYS A 117 -1.35 6.34 -4.18
CA LYS A 117 -1.38 7.79 -4.42
C LYS A 117 0.03 8.36 -4.34
N GLY A 118 0.32 9.35 -5.19
CA GLY A 118 1.61 10.05 -5.19
C GLY A 118 2.63 9.46 -6.15
N ASP A 119 3.89 9.81 -5.95
CA ASP A 119 4.97 9.55 -6.91
C ASP A 119 5.92 8.42 -6.48
N ASP A 120 5.70 7.79 -5.32
CA ASP A 120 6.66 6.85 -4.73
C ASP A 120 6.98 5.66 -5.62
N PHE A 121 6.00 5.14 -6.38
CA PHE A 121 6.18 3.98 -7.23
C PHE A 121 6.27 4.30 -8.73
N VAL A 122 6.07 5.56 -9.12
CA VAL A 122 6.05 5.98 -10.54
C VAL A 122 7.37 5.66 -11.25
N HIS A 123 8.47 5.78 -10.56
CA HIS A 123 9.81 5.53 -11.10
C HIS A 123 10.34 4.11 -10.86
N THR A 124 9.48 3.22 -10.39
CA THR A 124 9.80 1.80 -10.22
C THR A 124 9.25 0.98 -11.38
N ASP A 125 9.50 -0.33 -11.35
CA ASP A 125 8.98 -1.28 -12.33
C ASP A 125 7.59 -1.84 -11.95
N LEU A 126 6.95 -1.30 -10.92
CA LEU A 126 5.58 -1.69 -10.55
C LEU A 126 4.56 -1.16 -11.55
N ARG A 127 3.51 -1.96 -11.76
CA ARG A 127 2.38 -1.57 -12.60
C ARG A 127 1.30 -0.91 -11.75
N PRO A 128 0.76 0.23 -12.20
CA PRO A 128 -0.41 0.81 -11.54
C PRO A 128 -1.66 -0.05 -11.75
N ALA A 129 -2.51 -0.04 -10.77
CA ALA A 129 -3.82 -0.68 -10.85
C ALA A 129 -4.80 0.11 -11.71
#